data_39c89821aae5f495e95044f6113c59b8
#
_entry.id   39c89821aae5f495e95044f6113c59b8
#
_cell.length_a   1.000
_cell.length_b   1.000
_cell.length_c   1.000
_cell.angle_alpha   90.00
_cell.angle_beta   90.00
_cell.angle_gamma   90.00
#
_symmetry.space_group_name_H-M   'P 1'
#
loop_
_entity.id
_entity.type
_entity.pdbx_description
1 polymer ?
#
loop_
_entity_poly.entity_id
_entity_poly.type
_entity_poly.pdbx_seq_one_letter_code
_entity_poly.pdbx_strand_id
1 'polypeptide(L)'
;EVFKMNSDKIDRKNSIGVAFSGGGLQGIAHIGAVQALYELGIHPQYVSGTSSGAAMAAIVAMGCDSDEMKRVAKKHWKTLAEIDNGLIFKSLAQLILNKKIQKDGIKSGELIEDVIRDIMNEKGITGFENLPINLSICTVDTLTTDECIFTTEEENLENEHIHYITGAPLETAVRASMSFPAIYTTCPYDKYN
;
A
#
# COMPACT_ATOMS: atom_id res chain seq x y z
N GLU A 1 22.67 -8.06 -10.33
CA GLU A 1 23.17 -6.72 -9.94
C GLU A 1 22.03 -5.94 -9.31
N VAL A 2 22.12 -5.72 -7.99
CA VAL A 2 21.13 -4.90 -7.26
C VAL A 2 21.38 -3.46 -7.68
N PHE A 3 20.41 -2.86 -8.36
CA PHE A 3 20.43 -1.44 -8.69
C PHE A 3 20.33 -0.64 -7.36
N LYS A 4 21.45 -0.27 -6.80
CA LYS A 4 21.52 0.76 -5.76
C LYS A 4 21.39 2.09 -6.48
N MET A 5 20.20 2.65 -6.53
CA MET A 5 20.03 4.04 -6.93
C MET A 5 20.64 4.93 -5.84
N ASN A 6 21.64 5.71 -6.24
CA ASN A 6 22.26 6.72 -5.41
C ASN A 6 21.24 7.84 -5.17
N SER A 7 20.83 8.08 -3.93
CA SER A 7 19.83 9.08 -3.53
C SER A 7 20.23 10.54 -3.85
N ASP A 8 21.42 10.78 -4.40
CA ASP A 8 22.01 12.11 -4.41
C ASP A 8 21.60 13.05 -5.55
N LYS A 9 20.77 12.65 -6.51
CA LYS A 9 20.17 13.57 -7.50
C LYS A 9 19.05 12.89 -8.30
N ILE A 10 17.88 12.70 -7.70
CA ILE A 10 16.69 12.47 -8.51
C ILE A 10 16.36 13.79 -9.20
N ASP A 11 16.53 13.86 -10.52
CA ASP A 11 16.07 15.00 -11.32
C ASP A 11 14.54 14.95 -11.36
N ARG A 12 13.89 15.67 -10.44
CA ARG A 12 12.43 15.71 -10.31
C ARG A 12 11.71 16.16 -11.60
N LYS A 13 12.40 16.81 -12.53
CA LYS A 13 11.82 17.21 -13.82
C LYS A 13 11.64 16.06 -14.80
N ASN A 14 12.41 14.98 -14.64
CA ASN A 14 12.38 13.81 -15.53
C ASN A 14 11.97 12.52 -14.78
N SER A 15 11.47 12.64 -13.55
CA SER A 15 11.04 11.50 -12.75
C SER A 15 9.63 11.05 -13.13
N ILE A 16 9.41 9.74 -13.11
CA ILE A 16 8.10 9.13 -13.37
C ILE A 16 7.54 8.64 -12.03
N GLY A 17 6.33 9.08 -11.71
CA GLY A 17 5.52 8.58 -10.62
C GLY A 17 4.38 7.71 -11.14
N VAL A 18 4.05 6.64 -10.40
CA VAL A 18 2.90 5.77 -10.70
C VAL A 18 2.01 5.65 -9.46
N ALA A 19 0.73 6.00 -9.62
CA ALA A 19 -0.27 5.88 -8.58
C ALA A 19 -1.16 4.65 -8.84
N PHE A 20 -1.24 3.74 -7.86
CA PHE A 20 -2.04 2.53 -7.92
C PHE A 20 -3.36 2.72 -7.16
N SER A 21 -4.48 2.58 -7.86
CA SER A 21 -5.81 2.69 -7.25
C SER A 21 -6.15 1.49 -6.37
N GLY A 22 -7.01 1.71 -5.37
CA GLY A 22 -7.70 0.63 -4.68
C GLY A 22 -8.68 -0.12 -5.59
N GLY A 23 -9.13 -1.28 -5.15
CA GLY A 23 -10.11 -2.07 -5.92
C GLY A 23 -10.20 -3.54 -5.49
N GLY A 24 -9.74 -3.90 -4.30
CA GLY A 24 -9.76 -5.28 -3.80
C GLY A 24 -8.98 -6.21 -4.72
N LEU A 25 -9.53 -7.38 -5.07
CA LEU A 25 -8.87 -8.33 -5.99
C LEU A 25 -8.58 -7.76 -7.38
N GLN A 26 -9.30 -6.74 -7.82
CA GLN A 26 -9.03 -6.11 -9.12
C GLN A 26 -7.63 -5.46 -9.17
N GLY A 27 -7.03 -5.17 -8.00
CA GLY A 27 -5.64 -4.72 -7.89
C GLY A 27 -4.62 -5.66 -8.53
N ILE A 28 -4.94 -6.94 -8.76
CA ILE A 28 -4.09 -7.88 -9.51
C ILE A 28 -3.82 -7.38 -10.95
N ALA A 29 -4.74 -6.61 -11.54
CA ALA A 29 -4.55 -6.03 -12.87
C ALA A 29 -3.34 -5.08 -12.93
N HIS A 30 -2.94 -4.48 -11.82
CA HIS A 30 -1.76 -3.62 -11.75
C HIS A 30 -0.46 -4.37 -12.11
N ILE A 31 -0.40 -5.70 -11.90
CA ILE A 31 0.76 -6.51 -12.32
C ILE A 31 0.98 -6.41 -13.84
N GLY A 32 -0.11 -6.46 -14.61
CA GLY A 32 -0.03 -6.29 -16.07
C GLY A 32 0.39 -4.88 -16.47
N ALA A 33 -0.08 -3.86 -15.75
CA ALA A 33 0.34 -2.47 -15.99
C ALA A 33 1.83 -2.27 -15.69
N VAL A 34 2.33 -2.81 -14.58
CA VAL A 34 3.77 -2.75 -14.23
C VAL A 34 4.60 -3.49 -15.26
N GLN A 35 4.15 -4.68 -15.70
CA GLN A 35 4.82 -5.42 -16.77
C GLN A 35 4.94 -4.57 -18.04
N ALA A 36 3.86 -3.95 -18.49
CA ALA A 36 3.86 -3.12 -19.69
C ALA A 36 4.80 -1.90 -19.56
N LEU A 37 4.84 -1.26 -18.38
CA LEU A 37 5.79 -0.18 -18.12
C LEU A 37 7.24 -0.66 -18.27
N TYR A 38 7.57 -1.77 -17.65
CA TYR A 38 8.94 -2.31 -17.69
C TYR A 38 9.34 -2.78 -19.10
N GLU A 39 8.43 -3.39 -19.87
CA GLU A 39 8.64 -3.75 -21.27
C GLU A 39 8.91 -2.51 -22.17
N LEU A 40 8.35 -1.36 -21.81
CA LEU A 40 8.59 -0.07 -22.47
C LEU A 40 9.85 0.64 -21.93
N GLY A 41 10.59 0.03 -21.01
CA GLY A 41 11.77 0.65 -20.38
C GLY A 41 11.42 1.77 -19.39
N ILE A 42 10.17 1.84 -18.93
CA ILE A 42 9.70 2.83 -17.97
C ILE A 42 9.83 2.26 -16.56
N HIS A 43 10.74 2.83 -15.78
CA HIS A 43 10.98 2.46 -14.38
C HIS A 43 10.60 3.64 -13.49
N PRO A 44 9.53 3.54 -12.67
CA PRO A 44 9.11 4.62 -11.79
C PRO A 44 10.15 4.86 -10.68
N GLN A 45 10.34 6.11 -10.33
CA GLN A 45 11.15 6.57 -9.18
C GLN A 45 10.27 6.83 -7.96
N TYR A 46 8.99 7.03 -8.18
CA TYR A 46 7.98 7.28 -7.17
C TYR A 46 6.78 6.38 -7.40
N VAL A 47 6.29 5.76 -6.36
CA VAL A 47 5.03 5.01 -6.42
C VAL A 47 4.15 5.40 -5.25
N SER A 48 2.85 5.43 -5.49
CA SER A 48 1.87 5.65 -4.45
C SER A 48 0.69 4.70 -4.59
N GLY A 49 -0.03 4.49 -3.51
CA GLY A 49 -1.18 3.60 -3.58
C GLY A 49 -2.15 3.71 -2.42
N THR A 50 -3.36 3.22 -2.67
CA THR A 50 -4.45 3.13 -1.69
C THR A 50 -5.03 1.72 -1.69
N SER A 51 -5.28 1.12 -0.54
CA SER A 51 -5.89 -0.21 -0.38
C SER A 51 -5.06 -1.29 -1.11
N SER A 52 -5.65 -2.10 -2.00
CA SER A 52 -4.90 -3.07 -2.83
C SER A 52 -3.81 -2.39 -3.68
N GLY A 53 -3.99 -1.13 -4.05
CA GLY A 53 -2.96 -0.33 -4.70
C GLY A 53 -1.80 0.01 -3.77
N ALA A 54 -2.04 0.16 -2.45
CA ALA A 54 -0.96 0.35 -1.47
C ALA A 54 -0.07 -0.89 -1.38
N ALA A 55 -0.66 -2.10 -1.35
CA ALA A 55 0.09 -3.34 -1.40
C ALA A 55 0.91 -3.45 -2.69
N MET A 56 0.32 -3.09 -3.84
CA MET A 56 1.01 -3.12 -5.12
C MET A 56 2.14 -2.09 -5.18
N ALA A 57 1.91 -0.86 -4.71
CA ALA A 57 2.94 0.18 -4.62
C ALA A 57 4.11 -0.27 -3.73
N ALA A 58 3.83 -0.88 -2.57
CA ALA A 58 4.86 -1.40 -1.67
C ALA A 58 5.69 -2.51 -2.36
N ILE A 59 5.06 -3.44 -3.07
CA ILE A 59 5.75 -4.52 -3.80
C ILE A 59 6.65 -3.94 -4.90
N VAL A 60 6.17 -2.95 -5.66
CA VAL A 60 6.99 -2.24 -6.66
C VAL A 60 8.12 -1.48 -5.98
N ALA A 61 7.84 -0.78 -4.88
CA ALA A 61 8.85 -0.03 -4.13
C ALA A 61 9.97 -0.91 -3.57
N MET A 62 9.67 -2.17 -3.23
CA MET A 62 10.65 -3.19 -2.85
C MET A 62 11.48 -3.73 -4.03
N GLY A 63 11.28 -3.21 -5.25
CA GLY A 63 12.02 -3.62 -6.44
C GLY A 63 11.61 -4.98 -7.01
N CYS A 64 10.36 -5.41 -6.79
CA CYS A 64 9.84 -6.62 -7.42
C CYS A 64 9.52 -6.37 -8.89
N ASP A 65 9.94 -7.28 -9.74
CA ASP A 65 9.52 -7.31 -11.14
C ASP A 65 8.13 -7.98 -11.31
N SER A 66 7.60 -7.96 -12.52
CA SER A 66 6.27 -8.52 -12.81
C SER A 66 6.17 -10.02 -12.57
N ASP A 67 7.25 -10.78 -12.73
CA ASP A 67 7.23 -12.23 -12.53
C ASP A 67 7.30 -12.56 -11.03
N GLU A 68 8.03 -11.79 -10.26
CA GLU A 68 8.02 -11.85 -8.80
C GLU A 68 6.63 -11.51 -8.26
N MET A 69 5.98 -10.46 -8.77
CA MET A 69 4.61 -10.09 -8.40
C MET A 69 3.61 -11.22 -8.71
N LYS A 70 3.70 -11.85 -9.89
CA LYS A 70 2.87 -13.02 -10.25
C LYS A 70 3.10 -14.18 -9.30
N ARG A 71 4.36 -14.44 -8.91
CA ARG A 71 4.72 -15.48 -7.94
C ARG A 71 4.11 -15.21 -6.58
N VAL A 72 4.21 -13.98 -6.08
CA VAL A 72 3.60 -13.52 -4.82
C VAL A 72 2.08 -13.69 -4.87
N ALA A 73 1.43 -13.19 -5.93
CA ALA A 73 -0.01 -13.31 -6.11
C ALA A 73 -0.45 -14.78 -6.12
N LYS A 74 0.30 -15.67 -6.78
CA LYS A 74 0.02 -17.11 -6.83
C LYS A 74 0.24 -17.80 -5.48
N LYS A 75 1.33 -17.44 -4.75
CA LYS A 75 1.66 -17.98 -3.42
C LYS A 75 0.55 -17.64 -2.42
N HIS A 76 0.06 -16.41 -2.46
CA HIS A 76 -0.91 -15.88 -1.49
C HIS A 76 -2.35 -15.83 -2.03
N TRP A 77 -2.63 -16.50 -3.16
CA TRP A 77 -3.95 -16.44 -3.81
C TRP A 77 -5.13 -16.76 -2.89
N LYS A 78 -4.98 -17.81 -2.05
CA LYS A 78 -6.06 -18.20 -1.12
C LYS A 78 -6.34 -17.07 -0.12
N THR A 79 -5.29 -16.49 0.46
CA THR A 79 -5.39 -15.35 1.38
C THR A 79 -6.05 -14.15 0.71
N LEU A 80 -5.62 -13.82 -0.50
CA LEU A 80 -6.18 -12.71 -1.28
C LEU A 80 -7.66 -12.96 -1.63
N ALA A 81 -8.02 -14.17 -1.99
CA ALA A 81 -9.41 -14.55 -2.30
C ALA A 81 -10.31 -14.53 -1.04
N GLU A 82 -9.80 -14.88 0.14
CA GLU A 82 -10.53 -14.77 1.40
C GLU A 82 -10.75 -13.31 1.81
N ILE A 83 -9.84 -12.40 1.44
CA ILE A 83 -9.96 -10.97 1.66
C ILE A 83 -11.17 -10.40 0.91
N ASP A 84 -11.45 -10.89 -0.31
CA ASP A 84 -12.41 -10.24 -1.21
C ASP A 84 -13.79 -10.92 -1.31
N ASN A 85 -14.05 -12.07 -0.78
CA ASN A 85 -15.30 -12.86 -0.90
C ASN A 85 -16.64 -12.07 -1.11
N GLY A 86 -16.59 -11.00 -1.92
CA GLY A 86 -17.73 -10.10 -2.18
C GLY A 86 -18.15 -9.27 -0.96
N LEU A 87 -17.37 -9.33 0.14
CA LEU A 87 -17.65 -8.61 1.37
C LEU A 87 -17.48 -7.10 1.17
N ILE A 88 -16.51 -6.65 0.37
CA ILE A 88 -16.27 -5.22 0.11
C ILE A 88 -17.51 -4.59 -0.52
N PHE A 89 -18.07 -5.20 -1.56
CA PHE A 89 -19.30 -4.68 -2.20
C PHE A 89 -20.54 -4.77 -1.30
N LYS A 90 -20.68 -5.86 -0.54
CA LYS A 90 -21.80 -6.00 0.40
C LYS A 90 -21.70 -5.00 1.55
N SER A 91 -20.50 -4.78 2.08
CA SER A 91 -20.27 -3.82 3.18
C SER A 91 -20.45 -2.38 2.72
N LEU A 92 -20.01 -2.03 1.51
CA LEU A 92 -20.24 -0.72 0.92
C LEU A 92 -21.74 -0.47 0.69
N ALA A 93 -22.47 -1.47 0.18
CA ALA A 93 -23.92 -1.39 0.02
C ALA A 93 -24.65 -1.27 1.36
N GLN A 94 -24.22 -2.01 2.41
CA GLN A 94 -24.76 -1.90 3.76
C GLN A 94 -24.43 -0.55 4.42
N LEU A 95 -23.24 -0.01 4.19
CA LEU A 95 -22.84 1.32 4.68
C LEU A 95 -23.77 2.40 4.11
N ILE A 96 -24.05 2.33 2.81
CA ILE A 96 -24.95 3.27 2.11
C ILE A 96 -26.42 3.11 2.57
N LEU A 97 -26.87 1.88 2.79
CA LEU A 97 -28.27 1.59 3.11
C LEU A 97 -28.60 1.74 4.60
N ASN A 98 -27.71 1.38 5.52
CA ASN A 98 -28.06 1.25 6.94
C ASN A 98 -27.53 2.35 7.85
N LYS A 99 -26.69 3.27 7.41
CA LYS A 99 -26.10 4.39 8.21
C LYS A 99 -25.53 3.98 9.60
N LYS A 100 -25.34 2.69 9.87
CA LYS A 100 -24.74 2.18 11.11
C LYS A 100 -23.50 1.39 10.76
N ILE A 101 -22.35 2.02 11.00
CA ILE A 101 -21.05 1.35 10.97
C ILE A 101 -20.97 0.50 12.23
N GLN A 102 -20.85 -0.82 12.11
CA GLN A 102 -20.34 -1.64 13.22
C GLN A 102 -18.90 -1.21 13.46
N LYS A 103 -18.59 -0.76 14.68
CA LYS A 103 -17.30 -0.16 15.05
C LYS A 103 -16.11 -1.13 14.91
N ASP A 104 -16.35 -2.43 14.90
CA ASP A 104 -15.30 -3.43 14.83
C ASP A 104 -15.46 -4.29 13.57
N GLY A 105 -14.40 -4.30 12.74
CA GLY A 105 -14.32 -5.17 11.57
C GLY A 105 -14.31 -6.65 11.94
N ILE A 106 -14.66 -7.51 11.01
CA ILE A 106 -14.75 -8.97 11.20
C ILE A 106 -13.37 -9.64 11.14
N LYS A 107 -12.38 -8.99 10.49
CA LYS A 107 -11.04 -9.55 10.25
C LYS A 107 -9.95 -8.62 10.81
N SER A 108 -8.90 -9.19 11.38
CA SER A 108 -7.80 -8.42 12.00
C SER A 108 -6.86 -7.72 11.01
N GLY A 109 -6.80 -8.18 9.76
CA GLY A 109 -5.85 -7.67 8.76
C GLY A 109 -4.40 -8.15 8.93
N GLU A 110 -4.08 -8.95 9.95
CA GLU A 110 -2.73 -9.47 10.21
C GLU A 110 -2.18 -10.28 9.04
N LEU A 111 -3.04 -10.99 8.31
CA LEU A 111 -2.65 -11.73 7.11
C LEU A 111 -2.06 -10.84 6.03
N ILE A 112 -2.45 -9.56 5.98
CA ILE A 112 -1.90 -8.58 5.04
C ILE A 112 -0.47 -8.24 5.45
N GLU A 113 -0.26 -7.99 6.75
CA GLU A 113 1.09 -7.74 7.29
C GLU A 113 2.03 -8.92 7.02
N ASP A 114 1.56 -10.16 7.25
CA ASP A 114 2.36 -11.35 7.03
C ASP A 114 2.81 -11.49 5.57
N VAL A 115 1.92 -11.22 4.61
CA VAL A 115 2.27 -11.25 3.18
C VAL A 115 3.34 -10.20 2.85
N ILE A 116 3.18 -8.97 3.34
CA ILE A 116 4.16 -7.91 3.10
C ILE A 116 5.50 -8.24 3.77
N ARG A 117 5.47 -8.73 5.01
CA ARG A 117 6.67 -9.13 5.77
C ARG A 117 7.43 -10.28 5.09
N ASP A 118 6.72 -11.25 4.51
CA ASP A 118 7.34 -12.32 3.71
C ASP A 118 8.17 -11.74 2.54
N ILE A 119 7.60 -10.78 1.81
CA ILE A 119 8.27 -10.14 0.67
C ILE A 119 9.45 -9.29 1.15
N MET A 120 9.27 -8.53 2.23
CA MET A 120 10.35 -7.75 2.85
C MET A 120 11.54 -8.64 3.19
N ASN A 121 11.28 -9.79 3.82
CA ASN A 121 12.33 -10.75 4.16
C ASN A 121 13.02 -11.33 2.92
N GLU A 122 12.28 -11.69 1.88
CA GLU A 122 12.85 -12.19 0.61
C GLU A 122 13.74 -11.13 -0.08
N LYS A 123 13.41 -9.84 0.07
CA LYS A 123 14.13 -8.71 -0.56
C LYS A 123 15.18 -8.05 0.36
N GLY A 124 15.27 -8.45 1.63
CA GLY A 124 16.15 -7.80 2.60
C GLY A 124 15.73 -6.37 2.94
N ILE A 125 14.43 -6.08 2.86
CA ILE A 125 13.85 -4.78 3.22
C ILE A 125 13.48 -4.80 4.70
N THR A 126 13.81 -3.72 5.42
CA THR A 126 13.54 -3.56 6.86
C THR A 126 12.46 -2.53 7.14
N GLY A 127 12.18 -1.63 6.18
CA GLY A 127 11.17 -0.59 6.30
C GLY A 127 11.24 0.39 5.15
N PHE A 128 10.60 1.54 5.31
CA PHE A 128 10.59 2.62 4.32
C PHE A 128 12.01 3.14 4.01
N GLU A 129 12.89 3.13 5.00
CA GLU A 129 14.23 3.74 4.95
C GLU A 129 15.19 3.06 3.96
N ASN A 130 14.94 1.80 3.59
CA ASN A 130 15.78 1.07 2.66
C ASN A 130 15.08 0.59 1.39
N LEU A 131 13.93 1.20 1.08
CA LEU A 131 13.24 0.96 -0.18
C LEU A 131 14.04 1.53 -1.37
N PRO A 132 14.20 0.77 -2.46
CA PRO A 132 14.88 1.26 -3.66
C PRO A 132 14.09 2.32 -4.45
N ILE A 133 12.76 2.40 -4.26
CA ILE A 133 11.87 3.35 -4.95
C ILE A 133 11.06 4.09 -3.88
N ASN A 134 10.86 5.40 -4.08
CA ASN A 134 10.09 6.22 -3.16
C ASN A 134 8.61 5.79 -3.14
N LEU A 135 8.07 5.66 -1.93
CA LEU A 135 6.74 5.14 -1.67
C LEU A 135 5.90 6.13 -0.86
N SER A 136 4.64 6.28 -1.25
CA SER A 136 3.62 6.95 -0.43
C SER A 136 2.36 6.09 -0.37
N ILE A 137 1.85 5.88 0.85
CA ILE A 137 0.64 5.09 1.11
C ILE A 137 -0.40 5.97 1.77
N CYS A 138 -1.54 6.15 1.08
CA CYS A 138 -2.64 6.96 1.57
C CYS A 138 -3.53 6.17 2.54
N THR A 139 -3.82 6.79 3.68
CA THR A 139 -4.71 6.28 4.72
C THR A 139 -5.56 7.42 5.28
N VAL A 140 -6.49 7.10 6.17
CA VAL A 140 -7.33 8.08 6.87
C VAL A 140 -7.32 7.78 8.36
N ASP A 141 -7.11 8.80 9.18
CA ASP A 141 -7.34 8.70 10.61
C ASP A 141 -8.86 8.62 10.86
N THR A 142 -9.29 7.53 11.51
CA THR A 142 -10.72 7.30 11.76
C THR A 142 -11.30 8.15 12.88
N LEU A 143 -10.47 8.82 13.66
CA LEU A 143 -10.90 9.71 14.76
C LEU A 143 -11.07 11.14 14.27
N THR A 144 -10.10 11.66 13.53
CA THR A 144 -10.07 13.04 13.05
C THR A 144 -10.66 13.19 11.65
N THR A 145 -10.68 12.11 10.86
CA THR A 145 -10.98 12.08 9.42
C THR A 145 -9.94 12.75 8.53
N ASP A 146 -8.76 13.06 9.09
CA ASP A 146 -7.65 13.63 8.34
C ASP A 146 -6.97 12.56 7.47
N GLU A 147 -6.36 13.00 6.38
CA GLU A 147 -5.54 12.14 5.53
C GLU A 147 -4.17 11.90 6.17
N CYS A 148 -3.78 10.64 6.29
CA CYS A 148 -2.45 10.25 6.75
C CYS A 148 -1.71 9.56 5.60
N ILE A 149 -0.54 10.09 5.26
CA ILE A 149 0.29 9.57 4.18
C ILE A 149 1.59 9.01 4.77
N PHE A 150 1.72 7.69 4.78
CA PHE A 150 2.98 7.04 5.13
C PHE A 150 3.94 7.14 3.94
N THR A 151 5.13 7.69 4.14
CA THR A 151 6.02 8.04 3.02
C THR A 151 7.50 7.85 3.34
N THR A 152 8.30 7.63 2.29
CA THR A 152 9.77 7.57 2.36
C THR A 152 10.41 8.94 2.52
N GLU A 153 9.75 10.02 2.08
CA GLU A 153 10.29 11.38 2.10
C GLU A 153 9.53 12.25 3.08
N GLU A 154 10.26 13.10 3.83
CA GLU A 154 9.64 14.15 4.62
C GLU A 154 9.11 15.24 3.67
N GLU A 155 7.82 15.49 3.76
CA GLU A 155 7.16 16.58 3.03
C GLU A 155 6.86 17.71 4.03
N ASN A 156 7.39 18.91 3.72
CA ASN A 156 7.13 20.12 4.49
C ASN A 156 5.92 20.92 3.95
N LEU A 157 4.89 20.19 3.54
CA LEU A 157 3.63 20.81 3.11
C LEU A 157 2.76 21.00 4.34
N GLU A 158 2.67 22.23 4.83
CA GLU A 158 1.74 22.57 5.91
C GLU A 158 0.30 22.48 5.40
N ASN A 159 -0.42 21.45 5.86
CA ASN A 159 -1.84 21.30 5.62
C ASN A 159 -2.47 20.75 6.92
N GLU A 160 -3.49 21.43 7.42
CA GLU A 160 -4.14 21.06 8.68
C GLU A 160 -4.83 19.69 8.64
N HIS A 161 -5.14 19.17 7.45
CA HIS A 161 -5.88 17.94 7.23
C HIS A 161 -5.06 16.83 6.54
N ILE A 162 -3.77 17.05 6.30
CA ILE A 162 -2.88 16.06 5.69
C ILE A 162 -1.64 15.90 6.54
N HIS A 163 -1.41 14.68 7.03
CA HIS A 163 -0.28 14.34 7.88
C HIS A 163 0.67 13.39 7.16
N TYR A 164 1.90 13.81 6.96
CA TYR A 164 2.96 12.97 6.39
C TYR A 164 3.68 12.23 7.52
N ILE A 165 3.76 10.90 7.39
CA ILE A 165 4.30 10.02 8.42
C ILE A 165 5.50 9.27 7.87
N THR A 166 6.67 9.46 8.48
CA THR A 166 7.90 8.73 8.18
C THR A 166 8.26 7.76 9.31
N GLY A 167 9.03 6.72 8.99
CA GLY A 167 9.55 5.76 9.98
C GLY A 167 8.51 4.82 10.59
N ALA A 168 7.33 4.68 9.97
CA ALA A 168 6.38 3.63 10.34
C ALA A 168 6.82 2.26 9.78
N PRO A 169 6.38 1.13 10.39
CA PRO A 169 6.56 -0.18 9.78
C PRO A 169 5.82 -0.26 8.44
N LEU A 170 6.49 -0.75 7.40
CA LEU A 170 5.93 -0.81 6.04
C LEU A 170 4.67 -1.67 5.97
N GLU A 171 4.69 -2.83 6.61
CA GLU A 171 3.55 -3.75 6.67
C GLU A 171 2.34 -3.13 7.37
N THR A 172 2.58 -2.34 8.42
CA THR A 172 1.53 -1.63 9.15
C THR A 172 0.89 -0.54 8.30
N ALA A 173 1.68 0.22 7.54
CA ALA A 173 1.18 1.23 6.60
C ALA A 173 0.28 0.61 5.52
N VAL A 174 0.71 -0.52 4.93
CA VAL A 174 -0.09 -1.26 3.94
C VAL A 174 -1.39 -1.77 4.57
N ARG A 175 -1.31 -2.40 5.76
CA ARG A 175 -2.49 -2.86 6.48
C ARG A 175 -3.45 -1.71 6.78
N ALA A 176 -2.96 -0.56 7.28
CA ALA A 176 -3.79 0.60 7.58
C ALA A 176 -4.58 1.06 6.34
N SER A 177 -3.92 1.17 5.19
CA SER A 177 -4.57 1.53 3.92
C SER A 177 -5.59 0.49 3.43
N MET A 178 -5.37 -0.79 3.73
CA MET A 178 -6.27 -1.88 3.37
C MET A 178 -7.39 -2.12 4.40
N SER A 179 -7.35 -1.45 5.55
CA SER A 179 -8.34 -1.61 6.63
C SER A 179 -9.66 -0.92 6.31
N PHE A 180 -10.38 -1.46 5.32
CA PHE A 180 -11.69 -0.93 4.93
C PHE A 180 -12.70 -1.08 6.08
N PRO A 181 -13.36 0.02 6.50
CA PRO A 181 -14.32 0.00 7.60
C PRO A 181 -15.41 -1.06 7.42
N ALA A 182 -15.84 -1.69 8.51
CA ALA A 182 -16.79 -2.79 8.58
C ALA A 182 -16.30 -4.16 8.08
N ILE A 183 -15.14 -4.24 7.42
CA ILE A 183 -14.52 -5.53 7.03
C ILE A 183 -13.34 -5.84 7.94
N TYR A 184 -12.44 -4.87 8.08
CA TYR A 184 -11.26 -4.98 8.92
C TYR A 184 -11.37 -4.11 10.15
N THR A 185 -10.76 -4.57 11.24
CA THR A 185 -10.51 -3.71 12.40
C THR A 185 -9.59 -2.57 11.99
N THR A 186 -9.77 -1.40 12.59
CA THR A 186 -8.83 -0.30 12.42
C THR A 186 -7.42 -0.75 12.79
N CYS A 187 -6.44 -0.28 12.06
CA CYS A 187 -5.04 -0.54 12.37
C CYS A 187 -4.58 0.48 13.43
N PRO A 188 -4.28 0.06 14.68
CA PRO A 188 -3.78 0.99 15.69
C PRO A 188 -2.39 1.48 15.29
N TYR A 189 -2.17 2.79 15.39
CA TYR A 189 -0.88 3.41 15.18
C TYR A 189 -0.68 4.53 16.20
N ASP A 190 0.11 4.27 17.24
CA ASP A 190 0.21 5.09 18.45
C ASP A 190 1.19 6.28 18.36
N LYS A 191 1.62 6.70 17.18
CA LYS A 191 2.58 7.81 17.07
C LYS A 191 1.98 9.19 17.37
N TYR A 192 0.66 9.28 17.58
CA TYR A 192 -0.07 10.53 17.85
C TYR A 192 -0.80 10.57 19.19
N ASN A 193 -0.48 9.69 20.13
CA ASN A 193 -0.95 9.73 21.50
C ASN A 193 0.14 10.29 22.44
#